data_77a1e4a01df6b85473730b0268211331
#
_entry.id   77a1e4a01df6b85473730b0268211331
#
_cell.length_a   1.000
_cell.length_b   1.000
_cell.length_c   1.000
_cell.angle_alpha   90.00
_cell.angle_beta   90.00
_cell.angle_gamma   90.00
#
_symmetry.space_group_name_H-M   'P 1'
#
loop_
_entity.id
_entity.type
_entity.pdbx_description
1 polymer ?
#
loop_
_entity_poly.entity_id
_entity_poly.type
_entity_poly.pdbx_seq_one_letter_code
_entity_poly.pdbx_strand_id
1 'polypeptide(L)'
;MFQSIYSKPLLSIILAITIAVAVWGYLRTKVQLRRWMMSNLALSCVAVIIILYATVLIRTSGGYEVILTPFAALAAARVQPELYREMLMNVFLFFPLGLTLSNALPRRWNYRRRIGVTVLAGCLLSAGIEYAQYRFALGLAETDDVLCNTLGALLGAASLLAAHAIESHKERARHTNMTLTATETQFLHIVKVAVSGGEIPAENVDWPAVFALAGQQKLTPLVFEAARKAPAAAENAALFAAVKQQVIGQVLHQTLRAAEFAALYGDLRAAGLHPVVVKGQLCSRLYPLRDHRISADDDLYIPDGEFLACHARLLENGLTTDTPADELATADEVSYTKEGSPLYIELHRHLFDSSEDAHDDLNRFFADLHPVEIDGFLAMPPHEHLLYLILHAYKHFVRSGIGLRQFCDIGLWARAYHDQIDWLRLHDQCRTVHAATFAAAAFCIAANDLGIELDLPAPWEDTMDVAPLLHDTLCGGVYGSNDYTRLHASTVTLNAVRASRTGGRSSMLRTVFPPRSALARRYPYLKKHTWLLPAAWAQRLAHYAREKRQTTADSAAGSLRLARERIELMKQYDILE
;
A
#
# COMPACT_ATOMS: atom_id res chain seq x y z
N MET A 1 3.39 53.30 27.98
CA MET A 1 4.61 53.36 27.13
C MET A 1 5.44 52.07 27.24
N PHE A 2 5.38 51.33 28.35
CA PHE A 2 6.15 50.08 28.56
C PHE A 2 5.65 48.85 27.73
N GLN A 3 4.39 48.77 27.35
CA GLN A 3 3.85 47.65 26.59
C GLN A 3 4.24 47.60 25.10
N SER A 4 4.64 48.72 24.48
CA SER A 4 4.90 48.79 23.04
C SER A 4 6.33 48.42 22.62
N ILE A 5 7.30 48.48 23.54
CA ILE A 5 8.72 48.24 23.21
C ILE A 5 9.08 46.76 23.30
N TYR A 6 8.38 45.97 24.15
CA TYR A 6 8.68 44.57 24.39
C TYR A 6 7.80 43.57 23.62
N SER A 7 6.65 44.01 23.10
CA SER A 7 5.73 43.13 22.39
C SER A 7 6.19 42.69 20.98
N LYS A 8 6.86 43.61 20.26
CA LYS A 8 7.31 43.35 18.88
C LYS A 8 8.45 42.33 18.75
N PRO A 9 9.57 42.42 19.53
CA PRO A 9 10.63 41.42 19.43
C PRO A 9 10.21 40.08 19.95
N LEU A 10 9.40 39.98 21.01
CA LEU A 10 8.87 38.71 21.52
C LEU A 10 7.95 38.02 20.49
N LEU A 11 7.06 38.77 19.85
CA LEU A 11 6.18 38.26 18.81
C LEU A 11 6.96 37.76 17.60
N SER A 12 8.00 38.52 17.18
CA SER A 12 8.88 38.12 16.07
C SER A 12 9.66 36.85 16.37
N ILE A 13 10.09 36.66 17.60
CA ILE A 13 10.79 35.47 18.07
C ILE A 13 9.86 34.25 18.11
N ILE A 14 8.65 34.39 18.67
CA ILE A 14 7.63 33.36 18.69
C ILE A 14 7.28 32.92 17.25
N LEU A 15 7.13 33.91 16.36
CA LEU A 15 6.84 33.65 14.94
C LEU A 15 8.01 32.92 14.29
N ALA A 16 9.27 33.34 14.52
CA ALA A 16 10.45 32.66 13.99
C ALA A 16 10.58 31.20 14.48
N ILE A 17 10.31 30.93 15.76
CA ILE A 17 10.28 29.59 16.33
C ILE A 17 9.18 28.77 15.67
N THR A 18 7.98 29.33 15.54
CA THR A 18 6.84 28.62 14.92
C THR A 18 7.14 28.24 13.47
N ILE A 19 7.72 29.18 12.71
CA ILE A 19 8.16 28.92 11.33
C ILE A 19 9.27 27.87 11.30
N ALA A 20 10.28 27.97 12.17
CA ALA A 20 11.37 26.99 12.24
C ALA A 20 10.86 25.57 12.55
N VAL A 21 9.95 25.42 13.52
CA VAL A 21 9.32 24.14 13.87
C VAL A 21 8.47 23.60 12.73
N ALA A 22 7.70 24.47 12.05
CA ALA A 22 6.88 24.08 10.91
C ALA A 22 7.73 23.61 9.71
N VAL A 23 8.78 24.37 9.37
CA VAL A 23 9.74 24.02 8.31
C VAL A 23 10.47 22.72 8.67
N TRP A 24 10.90 22.56 9.92
CA TRP A 24 11.57 21.36 10.39
C TRP A 24 10.66 20.12 10.30
N GLY A 25 9.40 20.26 10.72
CA GLY A 25 8.38 19.22 10.58
C GLY A 25 8.12 18.86 9.11
N TYR A 26 8.07 19.85 8.22
CA TYR A 26 7.92 19.63 6.78
C TYR A 26 9.14 18.91 6.18
N LEU A 27 10.36 19.34 6.48
CA LEU A 27 11.60 18.70 5.99
C LEU A 27 11.71 17.25 6.47
N ARG A 28 11.26 16.94 7.69
CA ARG A 28 11.20 15.58 8.21
C ARG A 28 10.40 14.63 7.32
N THR A 29 9.32 15.11 6.70
CA THR A 29 8.47 14.29 5.81
C THR A 29 9.10 14.06 4.43
N LYS A 30 10.17 14.80 4.07
CA LYS A 30 10.79 14.79 2.73
C LYS A 30 12.16 14.12 2.70
N VAL A 31 12.80 13.93 3.84
CA VAL A 31 14.18 13.41 3.93
C VAL A 31 14.16 11.96 4.42
N GLN A 32 14.95 11.11 3.77
CA GLN A 32 15.14 9.72 4.16
C GLN A 32 15.59 9.62 5.63
N LEU A 33 14.97 8.71 6.40
CA LEU A 33 15.12 8.62 7.86
C LEU A 33 16.57 8.63 8.35
N ARG A 34 17.45 7.79 7.79
CA ARG A 34 18.86 7.71 8.19
C ARG A 34 19.60 9.03 7.96
N ARG A 35 19.35 9.68 6.81
CA ARG A 35 19.92 11.00 6.51
C ARG A 35 19.39 12.08 7.44
N TRP A 36 18.10 12.04 7.75
CA TRP A 36 17.49 12.95 8.71
C TRP A 36 18.13 12.84 10.09
N MET A 37 18.32 11.63 10.62
CA MET A 37 18.97 11.40 11.90
C MET A 37 20.43 11.88 11.89
N MET A 38 21.20 11.55 10.86
CA MET A 38 22.60 11.96 10.73
C MET A 38 22.77 13.47 10.60
N SER A 39 21.90 14.13 9.81
CA SER A 39 21.91 15.59 9.69
C SER A 39 21.57 16.27 11.01
N ASN A 40 20.59 15.76 11.75
CA ASN A 40 20.23 16.27 13.07
C ASN A 40 21.33 16.05 14.10
N LEU A 41 22.05 14.93 14.05
CA LEU A 41 23.20 14.69 14.90
C LEU A 41 24.32 15.70 14.61
N ALA A 42 24.65 15.94 13.34
CA ALA A 42 25.63 16.94 12.95
C ALA A 42 25.23 18.34 13.41
N LEU A 43 23.96 18.73 13.23
CA LEU A 43 23.44 20.00 13.70
C LEU A 43 23.44 20.12 15.22
N SER A 44 23.23 19.01 15.95
CA SER A 44 23.36 19.01 17.41
C SER A 44 24.79 19.26 17.85
N CYS A 45 25.79 18.70 17.18
CA CYS A 45 27.20 18.99 17.43
C CYS A 45 27.53 20.45 17.17
N VAL A 46 27.03 21.02 16.07
CA VAL A 46 27.20 22.46 15.78
C VAL A 46 26.54 23.33 16.87
N ALA A 47 25.34 22.97 17.32
CA ALA A 47 24.66 23.69 18.41
C ALA A 47 25.49 23.67 19.70
N VAL A 48 26.04 22.50 20.09
CA VAL A 48 26.94 22.40 21.26
C VAL A 48 28.17 23.27 21.10
N ILE A 49 28.81 23.30 19.93
CA ILE A 49 29.98 24.17 19.66
C ILE A 49 29.62 25.65 19.83
N ILE A 50 28.48 26.07 19.26
CA ILE A 50 28.00 27.46 19.38
C ILE A 50 27.71 27.79 20.84
N ILE A 51 27.06 26.91 21.59
CA ILE A 51 26.78 27.09 23.03
C ILE A 51 28.10 27.28 23.79
N LEU A 52 29.05 26.35 23.64
CA LEU A 52 30.34 26.42 24.35
C LEU A 52 31.15 27.68 23.96
N TYR A 53 31.10 28.04 22.67
CA TYR A 53 31.76 29.28 22.20
C TYR A 53 31.15 30.51 22.85
N ALA A 54 29.82 30.63 22.86
CA ALA A 54 29.11 31.79 23.42
C ALA A 54 29.20 31.88 24.95
N THR A 55 29.27 30.74 25.66
CA THR A 55 29.18 30.73 27.14
C THR A 55 30.52 30.57 27.84
N VAL A 56 31.53 30.01 27.18
CA VAL A 56 32.83 29.72 27.80
C VAL A 56 33.98 30.41 27.07
N LEU A 57 34.06 30.31 25.73
CA LEU A 57 35.26 30.70 24.99
C LEU A 57 35.38 32.22 24.75
N ILE A 58 34.29 32.95 24.63
CA ILE A 58 34.30 34.43 24.43
C ILE A 58 34.41 35.19 25.76
N ARG A 59 34.05 34.55 26.87
CA ARG A 59 34.03 35.23 28.17
C ARG A 59 35.44 35.54 28.66
N THR A 60 35.66 36.76 29.10
CA THR A 60 36.88 37.21 29.79
C THR A 60 36.75 36.98 31.30
N SER A 61 37.89 36.90 32.02
CA SER A 61 37.91 36.64 33.46
C SER A 61 37.03 37.63 34.24
N GLY A 62 36.08 37.07 35.03
CA GLY A 62 35.17 37.76 35.94
C GLY A 62 35.40 37.32 37.38
N GLY A 63 34.55 37.72 38.31
CA GLY A 63 34.63 37.29 39.72
C GLY A 63 34.15 35.85 39.97
N TYR A 64 34.42 35.35 41.21
CA TYR A 64 33.90 34.07 41.71
C TYR A 64 32.59 34.31 42.47
N GLU A 65 31.50 34.57 41.75
CA GLU A 65 30.17 34.71 42.37
C GLU A 65 29.27 33.57 41.99
N VAL A 66 28.45 33.05 42.93
CA VAL A 66 27.51 31.96 42.70
C VAL A 66 26.16 32.32 43.32
N ILE A 67 25.11 32.27 42.50
CA ILE A 67 23.73 32.45 42.98
C ILE A 67 22.99 31.12 42.84
N LEU A 68 22.80 30.45 44.01
CA LEU A 68 22.12 29.14 44.08
C LEU A 68 20.61 29.24 44.30
N THR A 69 20.07 30.41 44.54
CA THR A 69 18.64 30.64 44.80
C THR A 69 17.85 30.56 43.47
N PRO A 70 16.99 29.52 43.26
CA PRO A 70 16.17 29.41 42.06
C PRO A 70 15.21 30.60 41.95
N PHE A 71 14.99 31.08 40.73
CA PHE A 71 14.11 32.20 40.38
C PHE A 71 14.56 33.58 40.93
N ALA A 72 15.80 33.73 41.38
CA ALA A 72 16.34 34.97 41.85
C ALA A 72 16.42 36.04 40.71
N ALA A 73 16.91 35.64 39.54
CA ALA A 73 16.95 36.49 38.34
C ALA A 73 15.53 36.86 37.87
N LEU A 74 14.56 35.93 37.94
CA LEU A 74 13.16 36.19 37.60
C LEU A 74 12.51 37.23 38.53
N ALA A 75 12.82 37.16 39.84
CA ALA A 75 12.35 38.16 40.80
C ALA A 75 12.99 39.54 40.55
N ALA A 76 14.30 39.59 40.28
CA ALA A 76 15.05 40.81 39.96
C ALA A 76 14.63 41.42 38.62
N ALA A 77 14.25 40.60 37.63
CA ALA A 77 13.78 41.04 36.31
C ALA A 77 12.48 41.88 36.37
N ARG A 78 11.72 41.83 37.48
CA ARG A 78 10.59 42.75 37.72
C ARG A 78 11.00 44.18 37.86
N VAL A 79 12.23 44.44 38.33
CA VAL A 79 12.79 45.76 38.56
C VAL A 79 13.78 46.13 37.46
N GLN A 80 14.51 45.17 36.93
CA GLN A 80 15.52 45.31 35.87
C GLN A 80 15.13 44.55 34.62
N PRO A 81 14.47 45.19 33.64
CA PRO A 81 13.97 44.51 32.43
C PRO A 81 15.06 43.88 31.56
N GLU A 82 16.31 44.26 31.70
CA GLU A 82 17.46 43.69 30.96
C GLU A 82 17.67 42.21 31.29
N LEU A 83 17.43 41.80 32.52
CA LEU A 83 17.50 40.38 32.95
C LEU A 83 16.51 39.49 32.23
N TYR A 84 15.32 39.97 31.86
CA TYR A 84 14.41 39.23 31.00
C TYR A 84 15.02 38.90 29.64
N ARG A 85 15.79 39.80 29.07
CA ARG A 85 16.47 39.58 27.80
C ARG A 85 17.54 38.51 27.94
N GLU A 86 18.32 38.49 29.01
CA GLU A 86 19.34 37.47 29.28
C GLU A 86 18.73 36.12 29.49
N MET A 87 17.73 36.00 30.33
CA MET A 87 16.96 34.76 30.53
C MET A 87 16.39 34.21 29.20
N LEU A 88 15.81 35.10 28.37
CA LEU A 88 15.25 34.71 27.10
C LEU A 88 16.35 34.25 26.12
N MET A 89 17.50 34.90 26.11
CA MET A 89 18.65 34.51 25.28
C MET A 89 19.17 33.12 25.66
N ASN A 90 19.20 32.77 26.96
CA ASN A 90 19.57 31.45 27.45
C ASN A 90 18.59 30.37 26.97
N VAL A 91 17.29 30.64 27.02
CA VAL A 91 16.26 29.72 26.43
C VAL A 91 16.51 29.52 24.93
N PHE A 92 16.79 30.60 24.18
CA PHE A 92 17.03 30.49 22.74
C PHE A 92 18.34 29.82 22.39
N LEU A 93 19.36 29.95 23.21
CA LEU A 93 20.64 29.32 22.97
C LEU A 93 20.55 27.79 22.97
N PHE A 94 19.70 27.20 23.84
CA PHE A 94 19.52 25.74 23.97
C PHE A 94 18.35 25.18 23.12
N PHE A 95 17.49 26.04 22.57
CA PHE A 95 16.38 25.60 21.73
C PHE A 95 16.84 24.81 20.48
N PRO A 96 17.86 25.22 19.69
CA PRO A 96 18.37 24.47 18.56
C PRO A 96 18.89 23.06 18.95
N LEU A 97 19.57 22.97 20.11
CA LEU A 97 20.05 21.72 20.65
C LEU A 97 18.86 20.78 20.96
N GLY A 98 17.82 21.28 21.62
CA GLY A 98 16.61 20.54 21.92
C GLY A 98 15.92 20.01 20.65
N LEU A 99 15.77 20.87 19.65
CA LEU A 99 15.16 20.55 18.37
C LEU A 99 15.93 19.47 17.62
N THR A 100 17.24 19.60 17.50
CA THR A 100 18.07 18.71 16.68
C THR A 100 18.37 17.39 17.40
N LEU A 101 18.80 17.43 18.66
CA LEU A 101 19.14 16.22 19.42
C LEU A 101 17.95 15.29 19.57
N SER A 102 16.76 15.80 19.87
CA SER A 102 15.55 14.99 19.95
C SER A 102 15.22 14.26 18.65
N ASN A 103 15.53 14.86 17.50
CA ASN A 103 15.34 14.27 16.18
C ASN A 103 16.49 13.35 15.72
N ALA A 104 17.67 13.45 16.34
CA ALA A 104 18.81 12.56 16.10
C ALA A 104 18.70 11.21 16.83
N LEU A 105 17.95 11.15 17.94
CA LEU A 105 17.80 9.93 18.75
C LEU A 105 17.03 8.84 18.03
N PRO A 106 17.34 7.53 18.31
CA PRO A 106 16.74 6.40 17.61
C PRO A 106 15.20 6.38 17.67
N ARG A 107 14.54 6.15 16.53
CA ARG A 107 13.08 6.11 16.43
C ARG A 107 12.43 4.95 17.19
N ARG A 108 13.16 3.86 17.45
CA ARG A 108 12.72 2.74 18.32
C ARG A 108 12.40 3.19 19.75
N TRP A 109 12.87 4.35 20.17
CA TRP A 109 12.49 4.96 21.43
C TRP A 109 11.21 5.77 21.23
N ASN A 110 10.27 5.64 22.17
CA ASN A 110 9.07 6.47 22.16
C ASN A 110 9.43 7.97 22.29
N TYR A 111 8.56 8.83 21.82
CA TYR A 111 8.81 10.28 21.82
C TYR A 111 9.08 10.83 23.23
N ARG A 112 8.41 10.31 24.27
CA ARG A 112 8.61 10.73 25.67
C ARG A 112 10.02 10.46 26.14
N ARG A 113 10.57 9.26 25.85
CA ARG A 113 11.96 8.91 26.18
C ARG A 113 12.95 9.80 25.43
N ARG A 114 12.71 10.11 24.16
CA ARG A 114 13.56 10.99 23.36
C ARG A 114 13.57 12.41 23.93
N ILE A 115 12.40 12.96 24.29
CA ILE A 115 12.29 14.26 24.97
C ILE A 115 13.05 14.23 26.29
N GLY A 116 12.79 13.25 27.15
CA GLY A 116 13.43 13.14 28.46
C GLY A 116 14.96 13.08 28.40
N VAL A 117 15.51 12.26 27.48
CA VAL A 117 16.97 12.16 27.28
C VAL A 117 17.54 13.49 26.74
N THR A 118 16.84 14.17 25.87
CA THR A 118 17.28 15.46 25.32
C THR A 118 17.30 16.55 26.40
N VAL A 119 16.25 16.63 27.21
CA VAL A 119 16.16 17.58 28.33
C VAL A 119 17.25 17.33 29.37
N LEU A 120 17.47 16.04 29.72
CA LEU A 120 18.54 15.67 30.64
C LEU A 120 19.92 16.04 30.10
N ALA A 121 20.18 15.79 28.80
CA ALA A 121 21.44 16.18 28.17
C ALA A 121 21.64 17.72 28.16
N GLY A 122 20.59 18.47 27.88
CA GLY A 122 20.61 19.94 27.94
C GLY A 122 20.89 20.44 29.36
N CYS A 123 20.22 19.88 30.36
CA CYS A 123 20.43 20.21 31.78
C CYS A 123 21.87 19.93 32.22
N LEU A 124 22.41 18.75 31.91
CA LEU A 124 23.77 18.36 32.27
C LEU A 124 24.83 19.23 31.56
N LEU A 125 24.60 19.55 30.28
CA LEU A 125 25.48 20.47 29.55
C LEU A 125 25.48 21.86 30.19
N SER A 126 24.30 22.40 30.52
CA SER A 126 24.18 23.69 31.16
C SER A 126 24.84 23.72 32.56
N ALA A 127 24.58 22.72 33.38
CA ALA A 127 25.22 22.60 34.69
C ALA A 127 26.76 22.49 34.58
N GLY A 128 27.25 21.78 33.55
CA GLY A 128 28.69 21.72 33.23
C GLY A 128 29.28 23.06 32.83
N ILE A 129 28.53 23.89 32.10
CA ILE A 129 28.92 25.26 31.71
C ILE A 129 29.00 26.12 32.96
N GLU A 130 28.00 26.15 33.83
CA GLU A 130 27.99 26.92 35.07
C GLU A 130 29.16 26.52 35.99
N TYR A 131 29.41 25.18 36.11
CA TYR A 131 30.58 24.70 36.84
C TYR A 131 31.91 25.16 36.22
N ALA A 132 32.03 25.16 34.89
CA ALA A 132 33.24 25.67 34.21
C ALA A 132 33.41 27.18 34.39
N GLN A 133 32.36 27.97 34.33
CA GLN A 133 32.38 29.42 34.58
C GLN A 133 32.83 29.70 36.00
N TYR A 134 32.29 29.01 36.99
CA TYR A 134 32.74 29.10 38.38
C TYR A 134 34.21 28.70 38.51
N ARG A 135 34.62 27.51 38.00
CA ARG A 135 35.97 26.97 38.17
C ARG A 135 37.07 27.81 37.51
N PHE A 136 36.77 28.49 36.43
CA PHE A 136 37.71 29.30 35.65
C PHE A 136 37.51 30.81 35.83
N ALA A 137 36.66 31.24 36.76
CA ALA A 137 36.33 32.62 37.04
C ALA A 137 35.89 33.40 35.76
N LEU A 138 35.00 32.81 34.96
CA LEU A 138 34.52 33.35 33.69
C LEU A 138 33.21 34.16 33.83
N GLY A 139 32.78 34.46 35.05
CA GLY A 139 31.57 35.22 35.34
C GLY A 139 30.73 34.62 36.47
N LEU A 140 29.50 35.12 36.60
CA LEU A 140 28.52 34.70 37.60
C LEU A 140 27.93 33.33 37.21
N ALA A 141 27.95 32.36 38.13
CA ALA A 141 27.30 31.06 37.98
C ALA A 141 25.91 31.09 38.62
N GLU A 142 24.86 30.88 37.81
CA GLU A 142 23.47 31.04 38.25
C GLU A 142 22.62 29.79 38.03
N THR A 143 21.84 29.42 39.04
CA THR A 143 20.85 28.34 38.90
C THR A 143 19.77 28.66 37.86
N ASP A 144 19.42 29.94 37.73
CA ASP A 144 18.41 30.38 36.78
C ASP A 144 18.86 30.20 35.31
N ASP A 145 20.15 30.26 35.03
CA ASP A 145 20.70 29.93 33.71
C ASP A 145 20.52 28.47 33.38
N VAL A 146 20.75 27.56 34.36
CA VAL A 146 20.49 26.14 34.17
C VAL A 146 19.00 25.87 33.89
N LEU A 147 18.11 26.57 34.60
CA LEU A 147 16.66 26.45 34.40
C LEU A 147 16.24 26.97 33.01
N CYS A 148 16.71 28.13 32.60
CA CYS A 148 16.39 28.74 31.30
C CYS A 148 16.93 27.89 30.13
N ASN A 149 18.16 27.42 30.23
CA ASN A 149 18.79 26.55 29.22
C ASN A 149 18.06 25.20 29.11
N THR A 150 17.68 24.61 30.23
CA THR A 150 16.89 23.35 30.27
C THR A 150 15.50 23.58 29.66
N LEU A 151 14.86 24.72 29.94
CA LEU A 151 13.57 25.08 29.34
C LEU A 151 13.72 25.23 27.80
N GLY A 152 14.81 25.83 27.34
CA GLY A 152 15.13 25.94 25.91
C GLY A 152 15.23 24.56 25.24
N ALA A 153 15.98 23.66 25.86
CA ALA A 153 16.10 22.29 25.38
C ALA A 153 14.73 21.53 25.37
N LEU A 154 13.90 21.75 26.39
CA LEU A 154 12.55 21.19 26.46
C LEU A 154 11.65 21.73 25.33
N LEU A 155 11.62 23.03 25.12
CA LEU A 155 10.82 23.66 24.06
C LEU A 155 11.24 23.18 22.66
N GLY A 156 12.55 23.04 22.42
CA GLY A 156 13.07 22.47 21.18
C GLY A 156 12.63 21.01 21.00
N ALA A 157 12.76 20.19 22.05
CA ALA A 157 12.37 18.79 22.03
C ALA A 157 10.85 18.57 21.92
N ALA A 158 10.04 19.53 22.39
CA ALA A 158 8.58 19.49 22.28
C ALA A 158 8.09 19.52 20.82
N SER A 159 8.95 19.87 19.84
CA SER A 159 8.67 19.67 18.41
C SER A 159 8.30 18.24 18.06
N LEU A 160 8.77 17.22 18.82
CA LEU A 160 8.35 15.84 18.67
C LEU A 160 6.89 15.60 19.07
N LEU A 161 6.34 16.34 20.01
CA LEU A 161 4.92 16.28 20.39
C LEU A 161 4.05 16.79 19.24
N ALA A 162 4.43 17.92 18.65
CA ALA A 162 3.73 18.46 17.48
C ALA A 162 3.79 17.47 16.29
N ALA A 163 4.96 16.90 16.03
CA ALA A 163 5.11 15.90 14.99
C ALA A 163 4.25 14.65 15.25
N HIS A 164 4.25 14.15 16.48
CA HIS A 164 3.42 12.99 16.88
C HIS A 164 1.92 13.30 16.80
N ALA A 165 1.49 14.48 17.24
CA ALA A 165 0.09 14.91 17.13
C ALA A 165 -0.37 15.00 15.66
N ILE A 166 0.49 15.54 14.78
CA ILE A 166 0.20 15.60 13.33
C ILE A 166 0.17 14.19 12.72
N GLU A 167 1.11 13.31 13.07
CA GLU A 167 1.13 11.92 12.61
C GLU A 167 -0.12 11.16 13.09
N SER A 168 -0.44 11.23 14.37
CA SER A 168 -1.62 10.56 14.95
C SER A 168 -2.95 11.13 14.44
N HIS A 169 -3.04 12.43 14.16
CA HIS A 169 -4.21 13.03 13.52
C HIS A 169 -4.37 12.53 12.08
N LYS A 170 -3.26 12.43 11.35
CA LYS A 170 -3.25 11.86 9.99
C LYS A 170 -3.63 10.37 10.00
N GLU A 171 -3.14 9.59 10.96
CA GLU A 171 -3.50 8.19 11.13
C GLU A 171 -4.99 8.03 11.46
N ARG A 172 -5.52 8.82 12.41
CA ARG A 172 -6.96 8.82 12.71
C ARG A 172 -7.81 9.23 11.51
N ALA A 173 -7.44 10.26 10.77
CA ALA A 173 -8.13 10.66 9.56
C ALA A 173 -8.04 9.60 8.45
N ARG A 174 -6.94 8.83 8.40
CA ARG A 174 -6.77 7.68 7.50
C ARG A 174 -7.66 6.51 7.90
N HIS A 175 -7.70 6.14 9.18
CA HIS A 175 -8.61 5.09 9.68
C HIS A 175 -10.07 5.44 9.42
N THR A 176 -10.47 6.69 9.58
CA THR A 176 -11.85 7.14 9.30
C THR A 176 -12.19 7.06 7.79
N ASN A 177 -11.20 7.21 6.90
CA ASN A 177 -11.39 7.11 5.44
C ASN A 177 -11.24 5.68 4.90
N MET A 178 -10.82 4.70 5.70
CA MET A 178 -10.62 3.30 5.31
C MET A 178 -11.53 2.33 6.08
N THR A 179 -12.52 2.84 6.80
CA THR A 179 -13.56 2.00 7.41
C THR A 179 -14.63 1.64 6.38
N LEU A 180 -15.10 0.41 6.44
CA LEU A 180 -16.20 -0.07 5.59
C LEU A 180 -17.45 0.78 5.81
N THR A 181 -18.12 1.15 4.73
CA THR A 181 -19.43 1.79 4.77
C THR A 181 -20.51 0.79 5.21
N ALA A 182 -21.67 1.29 5.62
CA ALA A 182 -22.80 0.42 5.96
C ALA A 182 -23.19 -0.50 4.80
N THR A 183 -23.20 0.01 3.57
CA THR A 183 -23.49 -0.76 2.35
C THR A 183 -22.43 -1.84 2.09
N GLU A 184 -21.15 -1.52 2.25
CA GLU A 184 -20.05 -2.50 2.11
C GLU A 184 -20.16 -3.61 3.16
N THR A 185 -20.47 -3.27 4.40
CA THR A 185 -20.69 -4.24 5.47
C THR A 185 -21.90 -5.14 5.18
N GLN A 186 -23.00 -4.58 4.72
CA GLN A 186 -24.18 -5.34 4.30
C GLN A 186 -23.87 -6.27 3.13
N PHE A 187 -23.17 -5.76 2.13
CA PHE A 187 -22.75 -6.56 0.97
C PHE A 187 -21.86 -7.74 1.38
N LEU A 188 -20.84 -7.52 2.21
CA LEU A 188 -19.98 -8.59 2.73
C LEU A 188 -20.78 -9.63 3.50
N HIS A 189 -21.72 -9.19 4.35
CA HIS A 189 -22.56 -10.13 5.08
C HIS A 189 -23.41 -11.01 4.14
N ILE A 190 -23.97 -10.43 3.07
CA ILE A 190 -24.75 -11.21 2.09
C ILE A 190 -23.85 -12.16 1.31
N VAL A 191 -22.62 -11.76 0.94
CA VAL A 191 -21.64 -12.64 0.31
C VAL A 191 -21.25 -13.79 1.26
N LYS A 192 -21.06 -13.51 2.54
CA LYS A 192 -20.81 -14.52 3.59
C LYS A 192 -21.94 -15.55 3.61
N VAL A 193 -23.19 -15.09 3.65
CA VAL A 193 -24.36 -15.98 3.62
C VAL A 193 -24.41 -16.80 2.32
N ALA A 194 -24.06 -16.19 1.19
CA ALA A 194 -24.05 -16.82 -0.12
C ALA A 194 -22.99 -17.92 -0.26
N VAL A 195 -21.83 -17.77 0.38
CA VAL A 195 -20.70 -18.72 0.30
C VAL A 195 -20.76 -19.79 1.39
N SER A 196 -21.12 -19.39 2.62
CA SER A 196 -21.00 -20.25 3.80
C SER A 196 -22.34 -20.63 4.44
N GLY A 197 -23.45 -20.06 3.94
CA GLY A 197 -24.76 -20.28 4.52
C GLY A 197 -25.08 -19.28 5.65
N GLY A 198 -26.31 -19.35 6.17
CA GLY A 198 -26.80 -18.48 7.23
C GLY A 198 -28.03 -17.69 6.81
N GLU A 199 -28.41 -16.73 7.64
CA GLU A 199 -29.58 -15.86 7.43
C GLU A 199 -29.17 -14.44 7.05
N ILE A 200 -29.92 -13.84 6.15
CA ILE A 200 -29.76 -12.44 5.80
C ILE A 200 -30.52 -11.58 6.83
N PRO A 201 -29.91 -10.49 7.34
CA PRO A 201 -30.59 -9.59 8.24
C PRO A 201 -31.92 -9.08 7.65
N ALA A 202 -32.96 -9.07 8.46
CA ALA A 202 -34.32 -8.68 8.03
C ALA A 202 -34.47 -7.17 7.80
N GLU A 203 -33.52 -6.32 8.27
CA GLU A 203 -33.73 -4.87 8.39
C GLU A 203 -32.76 -4.06 7.52
N ASN A 204 -33.33 -3.04 6.85
CA ASN A 204 -32.66 -1.86 6.26
C ASN A 204 -31.48 -2.13 5.31
N VAL A 205 -31.57 -3.15 4.45
CA VAL A 205 -30.58 -3.35 3.39
C VAL A 205 -30.82 -2.41 2.21
N ASP A 206 -29.83 -1.64 1.82
CA ASP A 206 -29.84 -0.87 0.57
C ASP A 206 -29.61 -1.79 -0.64
N TRP A 207 -30.68 -2.50 -1.06
CA TRP A 207 -30.61 -3.48 -2.15
C TRP A 207 -30.08 -2.92 -3.47
N PRO A 208 -30.47 -1.70 -3.92
CA PRO A 208 -29.88 -1.10 -5.12
C PRO A 208 -28.35 -0.97 -5.02
N ALA A 209 -27.85 -0.46 -3.91
CA ALA A 209 -26.42 -0.27 -3.69
C ALA A 209 -25.67 -1.61 -3.54
N VAL A 210 -26.28 -2.59 -2.85
CA VAL A 210 -25.73 -3.96 -2.72
C VAL A 210 -25.60 -4.63 -4.09
N PHE A 211 -26.64 -4.57 -4.93
CA PHE A 211 -26.55 -5.15 -6.28
C PHE A 211 -25.60 -4.40 -7.21
N ALA A 212 -25.43 -3.09 -7.03
CA ALA A 212 -24.42 -2.33 -7.74
C ALA A 212 -23.00 -2.80 -7.39
N LEU A 213 -22.69 -3.00 -6.09
CA LEU A 213 -21.44 -3.59 -5.63
C LEU A 213 -21.26 -5.03 -6.14
N ALA A 214 -22.32 -5.85 -6.09
CA ALA A 214 -22.28 -7.21 -6.63
C ALA A 214 -21.92 -7.22 -8.11
N GLY A 215 -22.44 -6.28 -8.89
CA GLY A 215 -22.09 -6.11 -10.31
C GLY A 215 -20.62 -5.72 -10.50
N GLN A 216 -20.14 -4.76 -9.72
CA GLN A 216 -18.74 -4.32 -9.76
C GLN A 216 -17.76 -5.44 -9.39
N GLN A 217 -18.15 -6.31 -8.44
CA GLN A 217 -17.37 -7.46 -7.97
C GLN A 217 -17.59 -8.74 -8.80
N LYS A 218 -18.46 -8.71 -9.82
CA LYS A 218 -18.88 -9.86 -10.64
C LYS A 218 -19.44 -11.04 -9.79
N LEU A 219 -20.14 -10.70 -8.71
CA LEU A 219 -20.77 -11.64 -7.77
C LEU A 219 -22.31 -11.60 -7.82
N THR A 220 -22.90 -10.93 -8.83
CA THR A 220 -24.36 -10.75 -8.91
C THR A 220 -25.14 -12.05 -8.79
N PRO A 221 -24.82 -13.14 -9.50
CA PRO A 221 -25.57 -14.39 -9.36
C PRO A 221 -25.46 -14.99 -7.95
N LEU A 222 -24.27 -14.97 -7.36
CA LEU A 222 -24.03 -15.51 -6.03
C LEU A 222 -24.82 -14.72 -4.96
N VAL A 223 -24.75 -13.40 -5.00
CA VAL A 223 -25.47 -12.48 -4.10
C VAL A 223 -26.98 -12.60 -4.27
N PHE A 224 -27.46 -12.66 -5.52
CA PHE A 224 -28.88 -12.79 -5.81
C PHE A 224 -29.47 -14.09 -5.26
N GLU A 225 -28.74 -15.21 -5.38
CA GLU A 225 -29.22 -16.51 -4.88
C GLU A 225 -29.44 -16.52 -3.35
N ALA A 226 -28.59 -15.82 -2.61
CA ALA A 226 -28.83 -15.63 -1.19
C ALA A 226 -29.95 -14.60 -0.94
N ALA A 227 -29.89 -13.45 -1.59
CA ALA A 227 -30.80 -12.31 -1.38
C ALA A 227 -32.27 -12.65 -1.68
N ARG A 228 -32.55 -13.46 -2.71
CA ARG A 228 -33.92 -13.83 -3.08
C ARG A 228 -34.70 -14.60 -2.00
N LYS A 229 -33.98 -15.15 -1.03
CA LYS A 229 -34.58 -15.85 0.13
C LYS A 229 -34.96 -14.90 1.28
N ALA A 230 -34.49 -13.65 1.23
CA ALA A 230 -34.79 -12.67 2.25
C ALA A 230 -36.26 -12.19 2.16
N PRO A 231 -36.94 -11.93 3.29
CA PRO A 231 -38.31 -11.36 3.29
C PRO A 231 -38.43 -10.07 2.48
N ALA A 232 -37.41 -9.22 2.51
CA ALA A 232 -37.35 -7.97 1.78
C ALA A 232 -37.37 -8.12 0.24
N ALA A 233 -37.15 -9.32 -0.31
CA ALA A 233 -37.24 -9.57 -1.75
C ALA A 233 -38.67 -9.33 -2.29
N ALA A 234 -39.70 -9.65 -1.50
CA ALA A 234 -41.08 -9.39 -1.85
C ALA A 234 -41.42 -7.88 -1.86
N GLU A 235 -40.85 -7.13 -0.92
CA GLU A 235 -41.02 -5.66 -0.82
C GLU A 235 -40.34 -4.91 -1.96
N ASN A 236 -39.26 -5.49 -2.54
CA ASN A 236 -38.48 -4.92 -3.64
C ASN A 236 -38.69 -5.69 -4.96
N ALA A 237 -39.88 -6.24 -5.20
CA ALA A 237 -40.18 -7.19 -6.29
C ALA A 237 -39.74 -6.72 -7.68
N ALA A 238 -39.88 -5.44 -8.01
CA ALA A 238 -39.48 -4.88 -9.32
C ALA A 238 -37.95 -4.92 -9.51
N LEU A 239 -37.17 -4.54 -8.50
CA LEU A 239 -35.72 -4.61 -8.52
C LEU A 239 -35.24 -6.06 -8.66
N PHE A 240 -35.77 -6.94 -7.81
CA PHE A 240 -35.40 -8.37 -7.84
C PHE A 240 -35.78 -9.04 -9.16
N ALA A 241 -36.89 -8.66 -9.80
CA ALA A 241 -37.25 -9.15 -11.13
C ALA A 241 -36.24 -8.69 -12.19
N ALA A 242 -35.81 -7.43 -12.17
CA ALA A 242 -34.79 -6.91 -13.09
C ALA A 242 -33.44 -7.61 -12.90
N VAL A 243 -32.96 -7.73 -11.65
CA VAL A 243 -31.71 -8.44 -11.32
C VAL A 243 -31.78 -9.91 -11.71
N LYS A 244 -32.93 -10.58 -11.52
CA LYS A 244 -33.15 -11.96 -11.93
C LYS A 244 -32.93 -12.16 -13.43
N GLN A 245 -33.42 -11.26 -14.28
CA GLN A 245 -33.19 -11.34 -15.73
C GLN A 245 -31.70 -11.23 -16.08
N GLN A 246 -31.00 -10.30 -15.42
CA GLN A 246 -29.54 -10.19 -15.56
C GLN A 246 -28.81 -11.46 -15.14
N VAL A 247 -29.17 -12.03 -13.98
CA VAL A 247 -28.59 -13.28 -13.46
C VAL A 247 -28.82 -14.45 -14.41
N ILE A 248 -30.03 -14.61 -14.94
CA ILE A 248 -30.34 -15.68 -15.93
C ILE A 248 -29.39 -15.54 -17.13
N GLY A 249 -29.21 -14.34 -17.67
CA GLY A 249 -28.29 -14.12 -18.80
C GLY A 249 -26.83 -14.45 -18.45
N GLN A 250 -26.36 -14.05 -17.28
CA GLN A 250 -24.98 -14.31 -16.82
C GLN A 250 -24.75 -15.82 -16.58
N VAL A 251 -25.68 -16.50 -15.93
CA VAL A 251 -25.59 -17.93 -15.64
C VAL A 251 -25.63 -18.74 -16.94
N LEU A 252 -26.57 -18.41 -17.85
CA LEU A 252 -26.64 -19.09 -19.16
C LEU A 252 -25.33 -18.95 -19.93
N HIS A 253 -24.77 -17.71 -19.98
CA HIS A 253 -23.49 -17.47 -20.64
C HIS A 253 -22.34 -18.27 -19.99
N GLN A 254 -22.30 -18.34 -18.66
CA GLN A 254 -21.29 -19.12 -17.94
C GLN A 254 -21.44 -20.63 -18.17
N THR A 255 -22.68 -21.15 -18.21
CA THR A 255 -22.95 -22.55 -18.47
C THR A 255 -22.54 -22.95 -19.89
N LEU A 256 -22.91 -22.14 -20.90
CA LEU A 256 -22.49 -22.35 -22.29
C LEU A 256 -20.97 -22.33 -22.42
N ARG A 257 -20.31 -21.36 -21.79
CA ARG A 257 -18.87 -21.26 -21.78
C ARG A 257 -18.20 -22.49 -21.18
N ALA A 258 -18.69 -22.98 -20.02
CA ALA A 258 -18.14 -24.16 -19.37
C ALA A 258 -18.31 -25.42 -20.25
N ALA A 259 -19.44 -25.57 -20.96
CA ALA A 259 -19.68 -26.68 -21.87
C ALA A 259 -18.75 -26.63 -23.10
N GLU A 260 -18.61 -25.46 -23.74
CA GLU A 260 -17.70 -25.29 -24.87
C GLU A 260 -16.22 -25.45 -24.47
N PHE A 261 -15.83 -24.96 -23.27
CA PHE A 261 -14.51 -25.20 -22.74
C PHE A 261 -14.22 -26.69 -22.53
N ALA A 262 -15.15 -27.43 -21.95
CA ALA A 262 -14.98 -28.87 -21.73
C ALA A 262 -14.83 -29.64 -23.06
N ALA A 263 -15.59 -29.26 -24.09
CA ALA A 263 -15.46 -29.84 -25.42
C ALA A 263 -14.09 -29.53 -26.06
N LEU A 264 -13.67 -28.27 -26.02
CA LEU A 264 -12.35 -27.84 -26.51
C LEU A 264 -11.21 -28.56 -25.77
N TYR A 265 -11.30 -28.61 -24.43
CA TYR A 265 -10.33 -29.32 -23.60
C TYR A 265 -10.22 -30.80 -23.94
N GLY A 266 -11.36 -31.47 -24.14
CA GLY A 266 -11.40 -32.85 -24.58
C GLY A 266 -10.71 -33.08 -25.93
N ASP A 267 -10.87 -32.14 -26.87
CA ASP A 267 -10.22 -32.19 -28.17
C ASP A 267 -8.69 -32.00 -28.07
N LEU A 268 -8.23 -31.04 -27.22
CA LEU A 268 -6.81 -30.86 -26.93
C LEU A 268 -6.20 -32.15 -26.35
N ARG A 269 -6.88 -32.77 -25.39
CA ARG A 269 -6.45 -34.05 -24.78
C ARG A 269 -6.41 -35.19 -25.78
N ALA A 270 -7.41 -35.28 -26.65
CA ALA A 270 -7.47 -36.32 -27.72
C ALA A 270 -6.34 -36.14 -28.75
N ALA A 271 -5.85 -34.91 -28.95
CA ALA A 271 -4.69 -34.63 -29.78
C ALA A 271 -3.33 -34.94 -29.07
N GLY A 272 -3.37 -35.51 -27.86
CA GLY A 272 -2.16 -35.84 -27.09
C GLY A 272 -1.48 -34.68 -26.40
N LEU A 273 -2.15 -33.51 -26.29
CA LEU A 273 -1.67 -32.35 -25.56
C LEU A 273 -2.01 -32.43 -24.09
N HIS A 274 -1.21 -31.77 -23.24
CA HIS A 274 -1.34 -31.83 -21.79
C HIS A 274 -1.56 -30.43 -21.14
N PRO A 275 -2.57 -29.64 -21.58
CA PRO A 275 -2.86 -28.35 -20.99
C PRO A 275 -3.34 -28.51 -19.55
N VAL A 276 -2.73 -27.76 -18.65
CA VAL A 276 -3.08 -27.69 -17.23
C VAL A 276 -4.08 -26.57 -17.04
N VAL A 277 -5.27 -26.89 -16.55
CA VAL A 277 -6.30 -25.90 -16.23
C VAL A 277 -5.94 -25.20 -14.93
N VAL A 278 -6.03 -23.87 -14.92
CA VAL A 278 -5.81 -23.08 -13.72
C VAL A 278 -7.02 -22.19 -13.41
N LYS A 279 -7.24 -21.87 -12.14
CA LYS A 279 -8.36 -21.01 -11.67
C LYS A 279 -9.77 -21.47 -12.12
N GLY A 280 -10.38 -20.67 -12.96
CA GLY A 280 -11.75 -20.66 -13.51
C GLY A 280 -12.60 -21.90 -13.27
N GLN A 281 -12.42 -22.90 -14.10
CA GLN A 281 -13.22 -24.13 -14.09
C GLN A 281 -13.02 -24.95 -12.81
N LEU A 282 -11.82 -24.96 -12.24
CA LEU A 282 -11.52 -25.72 -11.02
C LEU A 282 -12.12 -25.05 -9.78
N CYS A 283 -11.93 -23.74 -9.62
CA CYS A 283 -12.47 -23.00 -8.48
C CYS A 283 -14.00 -22.95 -8.46
N SER A 284 -14.64 -22.89 -9.64
CA SER A 284 -16.11 -22.81 -9.74
C SER A 284 -16.83 -23.98 -9.04
N ARG A 285 -16.18 -25.14 -8.97
CA ARG A 285 -16.73 -26.37 -8.36
C ARG A 285 -16.85 -26.30 -6.85
N LEU A 286 -16.12 -25.40 -6.23
CA LEU A 286 -16.11 -25.21 -4.79
C LEU A 286 -17.20 -24.25 -4.30
N TYR A 287 -17.87 -23.58 -5.25
CA TYR A 287 -19.00 -22.71 -4.94
C TYR A 287 -20.30 -23.51 -4.79
N PRO A 288 -21.27 -23.00 -3.98
CA PRO A 288 -22.56 -23.67 -3.78
C PRO A 288 -23.31 -23.94 -5.09
N LEU A 289 -23.21 -23.04 -6.06
CA LEU A 289 -23.70 -23.19 -7.43
C LEU A 289 -22.56 -22.83 -8.38
N ARG A 290 -22.09 -23.81 -9.11
CA ARG A 290 -20.91 -23.71 -9.97
C ARG A 290 -20.98 -22.55 -10.97
N ASP A 291 -22.13 -22.40 -11.64
CA ASP A 291 -22.34 -21.39 -12.69
C ASP A 291 -22.54 -19.97 -12.13
N HIS A 292 -22.61 -19.82 -10.80
CA HIS A 292 -22.66 -18.52 -10.13
C HIS A 292 -21.28 -17.88 -9.94
N ARG A 293 -20.19 -18.63 -10.13
CA ARG A 293 -18.84 -18.08 -10.21
C ARG A 293 -18.56 -17.60 -11.62
N ILE A 294 -18.89 -16.34 -11.90
CA ILE A 294 -18.69 -15.75 -13.22
C ILE A 294 -17.18 -15.59 -13.49
N SER A 295 -16.70 -16.08 -14.62
CA SER A 295 -15.34 -15.91 -15.12
C SER A 295 -15.33 -15.10 -16.42
N ALA A 296 -14.24 -14.39 -16.71
CA ALA A 296 -14.06 -13.67 -17.97
C ALA A 296 -13.15 -14.44 -18.94
N ASP A 297 -12.28 -15.26 -18.40
CA ASP A 297 -11.15 -15.97 -19.00
C ASP A 297 -11.10 -17.43 -18.56
N ASP A 298 -10.59 -18.31 -19.39
CA ASP A 298 -10.20 -19.67 -19.04
C ASP A 298 -8.70 -19.82 -19.31
N ASP A 299 -7.93 -20.03 -18.25
CA ASP A 299 -6.47 -20.09 -18.30
C ASP A 299 -6.01 -21.52 -18.49
N LEU A 300 -5.17 -21.75 -19.50
CA LEU A 300 -4.47 -22.99 -19.77
C LEU A 300 -2.97 -22.77 -19.67
N TYR A 301 -2.31 -23.47 -18.77
CA TYR A 301 -0.84 -23.55 -18.73
C TYR A 301 -0.38 -24.78 -19.48
N ILE A 302 0.60 -24.63 -20.36
CA ILE A 302 1.12 -25.73 -21.16
C ILE A 302 2.65 -25.72 -21.18
N PRO A 303 3.31 -26.91 -21.12
CA PRO A 303 4.74 -27.00 -21.27
C PRO A 303 5.24 -26.39 -22.58
N ASP A 304 6.42 -25.77 -22.54
CA ASP A 304 7.00 -25.03 -23.66
C ASP A 304 7.10 -25.86 -24.95
N GLY A 305 7.42 -27.15 -24.83
CA GLY A 305 7.49 -28.08 -25.96
C GLY A 305 6.15 -28.35 -26.67
N GLU A 306 5.03 -28.14 -26.00
CA GLU A 306 3.68 -28.36 -26.55
C GLU A 306 2.98 -27.07 -26.96
N PHE A 307 3.53 -25.90 -26.63
CA PHE A 307 2.87 -24.60 -26.80
C PHE A 307 2.44 -24.33 -28.25
N LEU A 308 3.33 -24.51 -29.22
CA LEU A 308 3.02 -24.27 -30.64
C LEU A 308 2.03 -25.30 -31.20
N ALA A 309 2.08 -26.55 -30.74
CA ALA A 309 1.10 -27.57 -31.11
C ALA A 309 -0.29 -27.24 -30.56
N CYS A 310 -0.35 -26.78 -29.31
CA CYS A 310 -1.59 -26.32 -28.71
C CYS A 310 -2.15 -25.10 -29.43
N HIS A 311 -1.30 -24.10 -29.75
CA HIS A 311 -1.68 -22.96 -30.58
C HIS A 311 -2.30 -23.39 -31.91
N ALA A 312 -1.66 -24.28 -32.65
CA ALA A 312 -2.18 -24.77 -33.92
C ALA A 312 -3.56 -25.46 -33.74
N ARG A 313 -3.69 -26.29 -32.70
CA ARG A 313 -4.95 -26.97 -32.40
C ARG A 313 -6.09 -26.03 -32.03
N LEU A 314 -5.78 -24.93 -31.28
CA LEU A 314 -6.78 -23.90 -30.99
C LEU A 314 -7.26 -23.20 -32.28
N LEU A 315 -6.37 -22.90 -33.23
CA LEU A 315 -6.75 -22.33 -34.53
C LEU A 315 -7.62 -23.32 -35.35
N GLU A 316 -7.29 -24.62 -35.37
CA GLU A 316 -8.09 -25.66 -36.02
C GLU A 316 -9.51 -25.76 -35.43
N ASN A 317 -9.67 -25.47 -34.14
CA ASN A 317 -10.98 -25.38 -33.48
C ASN A 317 -11.73 -24.06 -33.74
N GLY A 318 -11.22 -23.23 -34.64
CA GLY A 318 -11.83 -21.96 -35.05
C GLY A 318 -11.63 -20.80 -34.08
N LEU A 319 -10.69 -20.90 -33.13
CA LEU A 319 -10.27 -19.76 -32.34
C LEU A 319 -9.30 -18.88 -33.12
N THR A 320 -9.26 -17.61 -32.80
CA THR A 320 -8.38 -16.60 -33.42
C THR A 320 -7.61 -15.84 -32.36
N THR A 321 -6.46 -15.29 -32.74
CA THR A 321 -5.63 -14.45 -31.85
C THR A 321 -5.16 -13.20 -32.61
N ASP A 322 -5.02 -12.09 -31.88
CA ASP A 322 -4.43 -10.84 -32.39
C ASP A 322 -2.89 -10.81 -32.23
N THR A 323 -2.29 -11.85 -31.62
CA THR A 323 -0.84 -11.91 -31.43
C THR A 323 -0.14 -12.17 -32.76
N PRO A 324 0.80 -11.30 -33.19
CA PRO A 324 1.55 -11.47 -34.43
C PRO A 324 2.39 -12.78 -34.43
N ALA A 325 2.52 -13.41 -35.58
CA ALA A 325 3.20 -14.70 -35.73
C ALA A 325 4.67 -14.65 -35.29
N ASP A 326 5.34 -13.51 -35.47
CA ASP A 326 6.73 -13.28 -35.03
C ASP A 326 6.88 -13.11 -33.52
N GLU A 327 5.80 -12.77 -32.80
CA GLU A 327 5.77 -12.65 -31.35
C GLU A 327 5.39 -13.97 -30.65
N LEU A 328 4.72 -14.90 -31.35
CA LEU A 328 4.28 -16.18 -30.77
C LEU A 328 5.40 -17.04 -30.17
N ALA A 329 6.59 -17.01 -30.80
CA ALA A 329 7.73 -17.79 -30.34
C ALA A 329 8.27 -17.37 -28.96
N THR A 330 8.02 -16.12 -28.56
CA THR A 330 8.55 -15.53 -27.33
C THR A 330 7.47 -15.01 -26.38
N ALA A 331 6.18 -15.18 -26.74
CA ALA A 331 5.08 -14.74 -25.91
C ALA A 331 4.96 -15.64 -24.66
N ASP A 332 4.84 -15.01 -23.50
CA ASP A 332 4.56 -15.71 -22.22
C ASP A 332 3.10 -16.16 -22.15
N GLU A 333 2.20 -15.40 -22.79
CA GLU A 333 0.76 -15.60 -22.81
C GLU A 333 0.19 -15.19 -24.16
N VAL A 334 -0.76 -15.96 -24.68
CA VAL A 334 -1.51 -15.65 -25.90
C VAL A 334 -3.00 -15.82 -25.66
N SER A 335 -3.76 -14.77 -25.97
CA SER A 335 -5.23 -14.79 -25.82
C SER A 335 -5.91 -15.22 -27.13
N TYR A 336 -6.98 -15.99 -26.99
CA TYR A 336 -7.78 -16.49 -28.12
C TYR A 336 -9.26 -16.25 -27.90
N THR A 337 -9.95 -15.90 -28.97
CA THR A 337 -11.41 -15.74 -29.04
C THR A 337 -11.99 -16.55 -30.19
N LYS A 338 -13.29 -16.86 -30.11
CA LYS A 338 -14.02 -17.51 -31.19
C LYS A 338 -15.29 -16.74 -31.48
N GLU A 339 -15.52 -16.39 -32.73
CA GLU A 339 -16.73 -15.66 -33.15
C GLU A 339 -17.99 -16.48 -32.83
N GLY A 340 -18.99 -15.84 -32.23
CA GLY A 340 -20.24 -16.46 -31.83
C GLY A 340 -20.15 -17.40 -30.61
N SER A 341 -18.98 -17.53 -29.98
CA SER A 341 -18.73 -18.35 -28.78
C SER A 341 -18.42 -17.47 -27.58
N PRO A 342 -18.81 -17.88 -26.34
CA PRO A 342 -18.42 -17.20 -25.12
C PRO A 342 -16.97 -17.51 -24.69
N LEU A 343 -16.22 -18.33 -25.42
CA LEU A 343 -14.86 -18.71 -25.07
C LEU A 343 -13.89 -17.52 -25.18
N TYR A 344 -13.09 -17.37 -24.13
CA TYR A 344 -11.90 -16.54 -24.11
C TYR A 344 -10.80 -17.34 -23.40
N ILE A 345 -9.84 -17.81 -24.17
CA ILE A 345 -8.77 -18.71 -23.69
C ILE A 345 -7.48 -17.90 -23.56
N GLU A 346 -6.85 -17.98 -22.40
CA GLU A 346 -5.48 -17.48 -22.18
C GLU A 346 -4.55 -18.70 -22.10
N LEU A 347 -3.73 -18.87 -23.13
CA LEU A 347 -2.73 -19.94 -23.20
C LEU A 347 -1.41 -19.41 -22.66
N HIS A 348 -0.98 -19.94 -21.52
CA HIS A 348 0.22 -19.53 -20.81
C HIS A 348 1.38 -20.51 -21.08
N ARG A 349 2.50 -19.97 -21.52
CA ARG A 349 3.81 -20.64 -21.50
C ARG A 349 4.48 -20.45 -20.15
N HIS A 350 4.34 -19.25 -19.59
CA HIS A 350 4.75 -18.89 -18.25
C HIS A 350 3.55 -18.32 -17.48
N LEU A 351 3.38 -18.73 -16.22
CA LEU A 351 2.25 -18.29 -15.38
C LEU A 351 2.34 -16.80 -14.98
N PHE A 352 3.56 -16.27 -14.96
CA PHE A 352 3.85 -14.86 -14.73
C PHE A 352 4.72 -14.34 -15.86
N ASP A 353 4.29 -13.22 -16.47
CA ASP A 353 4.93 -12.70 -17.67
C ASP A 353 6.25 -11.96 -17.37
N SER A 354 7.11 -11.82 -18.37
CA SER A 354 8.43 -11.19 -18.30
C SER A 354 8.39 -9.70 -17.92
N SER A 355 7.22 -9.08 -17.91
CA SER A 355 7.04 -7.70 -17.41
C SER A 355 6.95 -7.62 -15.89
N GLU A 356 6.84 -8.77 -15.19
CA GLU A 356 6.84 -8.85 -13.74
C GLU A 356 8.24 -8.69 -13.17
N ASP A 357 8.38 -7.90 -12.09
CA ASP A 357 9.69 -7.64 -11.48
C ASP A 357 10.31 -8.88 -10.81
N ALA A 358 9.51 -9.90 -10.53
CA ALA A 358 9.92 -11.15 -9.93
C ALA A 358 9.61 -12.35 -10.84
N HIS A 359 9.59 -12.14 -12.17
CA HIS A 359 9.21 -13.17 -13.15
C HIS A 359 9.91 -14.51 -12.91
N ASP A 360 11.24 -14.52 -12.85
CA ASP A 360 12.01 -15.74 -12.64
C ASP A 360 11.78 -16.34 -11.25
N ASP A 361 11.63 -15.49 -10.24
CA ASP A 361 11.38 -15.93 -8.87
C ASP A 361 9.98 -16.54 -8.70
N LEU A 362 8.98 -16.02 -9.40
CA LEU A 362 7.61 -16.54 -9.36
C LEU A 362 7.48 -17.82 -10.16
N ASN A 363 7.98 -17.87 -11.39
CA ASN A 363 7.85 -19.06 -12.26
C ASN A 363 8.66 -20.26 -11.76
N ARG A 364 9.76 -20.07 -11.02
CA ARG A 364 10.54 -21.18 -10.44
C ARG A 364 9.74 -22.09 -9.53
N PHE A 365 8.69 -21.58 -8.86
CA PHE A 365 7.84 -22.40 -8.00
C PHE A 365 7.02 -23.43 -8.79
N PHE A 366 6.88 -23.24 -10.10
CA PHE A 366 6.08 -24.06 -11.00
C PHE A 366 6.91 -24.78 -12.08
N ALA A 367 8.25 -24.69 -12.00
CA ALA A 367 9.15 -25.28 -12.99
C ALA A 367 9.06 -26.82 -13.05
N ASP A 368 8.95 -27.45 -11.87
CA ASP A 368 8.86 -28.92 -11.72
C ASP A 368 7.42 -29.35 -11.43
N LEU A 369 6.45 -28.77 -12.15
CA LEU A 369 5.05 -29.08 -11.96
C LEU A 369 4.72 -30.49 -12.44
N HIS A 370 4.17 -31.31 -11.56
CA HIS A 370 3.61 -32.63 -11.87
C HIS A 370 2.08 -32.56 -11.84
N PRO A 371 1.41 -32.33 -12.97
CA PRO A 371 -0.04 -32.17 -12.99
C PRO A 371 -0.76 -33.40 -12.44
N VAL A 372 -1.86 -33.14 -11.73
CA VAL A 372 -2.76 -34.16 -11.21
C VAL A 372 -4.13 -34.05 -11.87
N GLU A 373 -4.91 -35.12 -11.87
CA GLU A 373 -6.26 -35.04 -12.39
C GLU A 373 -7.24 -34.60 -11.30
N ILE A 374 -7.95 -33.51 -11.55
CA ILE A 374 -9.04 -33.02 -10.70
C ILE A 374 -10.28 -32.88 -11.57
N ASP A 375 -11.28 -33.72 -11.31
CA ASP A 375 -12.59 -33.73 -11.98
C ASP A 375 -12.52 -33.78 -13.52
N GLY A 376 -11.61 -34.57 -14.09
CA GLY A 376 -11.45 -34.74 -15.53
C GLY A 376 -10.58 -33.64 -16.21
N PHE A 377 -9.96 -32.78 -15.45
CA PHE A 377 -8.98 -31.82 -15.95
C PHE A 377 -7.59 -32.08 -15.36
N LEU A 378 -6.55 -31.96 -16.16
CA LEU A 378 -5.20 -31.80 -15.61
C LEU A 378 -5.14 -30.47 -14.88
N ALA A 379 -4.69 -30.48 -13.65
CA ALA A 379 -4.58 -29.34 -12.76
C ALA A 379 -3.22 -29.33 -12.07
N MET A 380 -2.84 -28.19 -11.51
CA MET A 380 -1.74 -28.13 -10.56
C MET A 380 -2.09 -28.97 -9.33
N PRO A 381 -1.14 -29.62 -8.66
CA PRO A 381 -1.38 -30.18 -7.34
C PRO A 381 -1.95 -29.12 -6.39
N PRO A 382 -2.79 -29.49 -5.42
CA PRO A 382 -3.51 -28.53 -4.58
C PRO A 382 -2.66 -27.48 -3.90
N HIS A 383 -1.44 -27.83 -3.46
CA HIS A 383 -0.50 -26.89 -2.86
C HIS A 383 -0.04 -25.81 -3.85
N GLU A 384 0.43 -26.23 -5.03
CA GLU A 384 0.91 -25.32 -6.08
C GLU A 384 -0.24 -24.47 -6.63
N HIS A 385 -1.45 -25.03 -6.70
CA HIS A 385 -2.63 -24.27 -7.14
C HIS A 385 -3.00 -23.17 -6.13
N LEU A 386 -2.98 -23.45 -4.81
CA LEU A 386 -3.21 -22.45 -3.79
C LEU A 386 -2.15 -21.34 -3.86
N LEU A 387 -0.89 -21.71 -3.97
CA LEU A 387 0.21 -20.74 -4.14
C LEU A 387 -0.04 -19.87 -5.39
N TYR A 388 -0.45 -20.49 -6.51
CA TYR A 388 -0.77 -19.74 -7.72
C TYR A 388 -1.94 -18.76 -7.51
N LEU A 389 -3.04 -19.17 -6.86
CA LEU A 389 -4.17 -18.30 -6.56
C LEU A 389 -3.74 -17.08 -5.72
N ILE A 390 -2.91 -17.29 -4.71
CA ILE A 390 -2.39 -16.23 -3.84
C ILE A 390 -1.51 -15.28 -4.65
N LEU A 391 -0.52 -15.79 -5.39
CA LEU A 391 0.43 -14.97 -6.14
C LEU A 391 -0.25 -14.22 -7.30
N HIS A 392 -1.24 -14.84 -7.92
CA HIS A 392 -2.05 -14.20 -8.96
C HIS A 392 -2.90 -13.05 -8.38
N ALA A 393 -3.54 -13.24 -7.22
CA ALA A 393 -4.27 -12.18 -6.53
C ALA A 393 -3.32 -11.06 -6.08
N TYR A 394 -2.15 -11.41 -5.54
CA TYR A 394 -1.09 -10.48 -5.16
C TYR A 394 -0.60 -9.62 -6.34
N LYS A 395 -0.34 -10.24 -7.50
CA LYS A 395 0.01 -9.56 -8.75
C LYS A 395 -1.01 -8.48 -9.11
N HIS A 396 -2.30 -8.83 -9.08
CA HIS A 396 -3.38 -7.89 -9.39
C HIS A 396 -3.52 -6.80 -8.32
N PHE A 397 -3.38 -7.14 -7.05
CA PHE A 397 -3.40 -6.17 -5.95
C PHE A 397 -2.30 -5.10 -6.13
N VAL A 398 -1.07 -5.50 -6.42
CA VAL A 398 0.05 -4.57 -6.64
C VAL A 398 -0.17 -3.69 -7.87
N ARG A 399 -0.78 -4.21 -8.94
CA ARG A 399 -0.99 -3.49 -10.20
C ARG A 399 -2.21 -2.55 -10.16
N SER A 400 -3.40 -3.11 -10.14
CA SER A 400 -4.63 -2.34 -10.38
C SER A 400 -5.68 -2.49 -9.28
N GLY A 401 -5.64 -3.58 -8.53
CA GLY A 401 -6.60 -4.00 -7.52
C GLY A 401 -7.16 -5.38 -7.82
N ILE A 402 -7.82 -5.95 -6.83
CA ILE A 402 -8.41 -7.29 -6.87
C ILE A 402 -9.89 -7.20 -6.56
N GLY A 403 -10.64 -8.24 -6.99
CA GLY A 403 -12.04 -8.39 -6.60
C GLY A 403 -12.20 -9.34 -5.42
N LEU A 404 -13.34 -9.27 -4.74
CA LEU A 404 -13.66 -10.12 -3.60
C LEU A 404 -13.69 -11.61 -3.97
N ARG A 405 -13.98 -11.92 -5.24
CA ARG A 405 -13.97 -13.29 -5.76
C ARG A 405 -12.65 -14.02 -5.57
N GLN A 406 -11.50 -13.32 -5.67
CA GLN A 406 -10.20 -13.95 -5.46
C GLN A 406 -10.02 -14.43 -4.02
N PHE A 407 -10.53 -13.69 -3.04
CA PHE A 407 -10.53 -14.15 -1.65
C PHE A 407 -11.46 -15.34 -1.42
N CYS A 408 -12.62 -15.38 -2.10
CA CYS A 408 -13.48 -16.55 -2.10
C CYS A 408 -12.75 -17.78 -2.67
N ASP A 409 -12.10 -17.64 -3.84
CA ASP A 409 -11.37 -18.72 -4.50
C ASP A 409 -10.25 -19.27 -3.60
N ILE A 410 -9.43 -18.38 -2.99
CA ILE A 410 -8.35 -18.76 -2.06
C ILE A 410 -8.91 -19.51 -0.84
N GLY A 411 -9.93 -18.97 -0.19
CA GLY A 411 -10.50 -19.58 1.02
C GLY A 411 -11.18 -20.91 0.74
N LEU A 412 -11.98 -21.00 -0.32
CA LEU A 412 -12.67 -22.25 -0.69
C LEU A 412 -11.68 -23.34 -1.10
N TRP A 413 -10.60 -22.97 -1.81
CA TRP A 413 -9.55 -23.92 -2.19
C TRP A 413 -8.77 -24.39 -0.96
N ALA A 414 -8.37 -23.49 -0.08
CA ALA A 414 -7.69 -23.79 1.16
C ALA A 414 -8.49 -24.75 2.05
N ARG A 415 -9.81 -24.54 2.15
CA ARG A 415 -10.72 -25.42 2.89
C ARG A 415 -10.83 -26.79 2.24
N ALA A 416 -11.04 -26.84 0.92
CA ALA A 416 -11.32 -28.09 0.21
C ALA A 416 -10.11 -29.04 0.18
N TYR A 417 -8.91 -28.49 0.15
CA TYR A 417 -7.67 -29.26 -0.01
C TYR A 417 -6.71 -29.10 1.19
N HIS A 418 -7.22 -28.72 2.36
CA HIS A 418 -6.46 -28.41 3.57
C HIS A 418 -5.34 -29.41 3.85
N ASP A 419 -5.66 -30.72 3.83
CA ASP A 419 -4.73 -31.81 4.17
C ASP A 419 -3.68 -32.10 3.07
N GLN A 420 -3.82 -31.48 1.89
CA GLN A 420 -2.90 -31.62 0.76
C GLN A 420 -2.00 -30.38 0.60
N ILE A 421 -2.08 -29.43 1.53
CA ILE A 421 -1.30 -28.20 1.53
C ILE A 421 -0.20 -28.29 2.58
N ASP A 422 1.05 -28.11 2.16
CA ASP A 422 2.17 -27.89 3.07
C ASP A 422 2.19 -26.41 3.50
N TRP A 423 1.56 -26.13 4.62
CA TRP A 423 1.35 -24.78 5.13
C TRP A 423 2.64 -24.04 5.48
N LEU A 424 3.68 -24.75 5.95
CA LEU A 424 4.98 -24.14 6.26
C LEU A 424 5.73 -23.79 4.97
N ARG A 425 5.76 -24.71 4.00
CA ARG A 425 6.34 -24.47 2.68
C ARG A 425 5.62 -23.31 1.97
N LEU A 426 4.30 -23.25 2.03
CA LEU A 426 3.50 -22.15 1.47
C LEU A 426 3.90 -20.79 2.06
N HIS A 427 4.06 -20.74 3.38
CA HIS A 427 4.49 -19.52 4.06
C HIS A 427 5.89 -19.08 3.61
N ASP A 428 6.86 -20.00 3.57
CA ASP A 428 8.21 -19.69 3.15
C ASP A 428 8.28 -19.25 1.67
N GLN A 429 7.50 -19.87 0.79
CA GLN A 429 7.37 -19.46 -0.61
C GLN A 429 6.80 -18.05 -0.72
N CYS A 430 5.70 -17.76 -0.04
CA CYS A 430 5.10 -16.41 -0.01
C CYS A 430 6.07 -15.37 0.58
N ARG A 431 6.81 -15.71 1.63
CA ARG A 431 7.80 -14.83 2.25
C ARG A 431 8.95 -14.48 1.31
N THR A 432 9.40 -15.43 0.49
CA THR A 432 10.48 -15.22 -0.49
C THR A 432 10.17 -14.13 -1.50
N VAL A 433 8.88 -13.91 -1.81
CA VAL A 433 8.39 -12.93 -2.79
C VAL A 433 7.61 -11.77 -2.15
N HIS A 434 7.74 -11.57 -0.83
CA HIS A 434 7.05 -10.53 -0.07
C HIS A 434 5.51 -10.58 -0.15
N ALA A 435 4.95 -11.76 -0.28
CA ALA A 435 3.50 -11.99 -0.36
C ALA A 435 2.91 -12.61 0.92
N ALA A 436 3.71 -12.92 1.97
CA ALA A 436 3.24 -13.65 3.15
C ALA A 436 2.17 -12.88 3.92
N THR A 437 2.39 -11.60 4.21
CA THR A 437 1.43 -10.75 4.94
C THR A 437 0.14 -10.55 4.14
N PHE A 438 0.24 -10.40 2.80
CA PHE A 438 -0.93 -10.36 1.93
C PHE A 438 -1.72 -11.68 1.94
N ALA A 439 -1.03 -12.82 1.91
CA ALA A 439 -1.67 -14.14 1.97
C ALA A 439 -2.38 -14.37 3.31
N ALA A 440 -1.75 -13.99 4.44
CA ALA A 440 -2.38 -14.02 5.76
C ALA A 440 -3.64 -13.14 5.81
N ALA A 441 -3.59 -11.93 5.22
CA ALA A 441 -4.77 -11.08 5.09
C ALA A 441 -5.87 -11.72 4.24
N ALA A 442 -5.52 -12.40 3.15
CA ALA A 442 -6.49 -13.10 2.31
C ALA A 442 -7.19 -14.23 3.07
N PHE A 443 -6.46 -15.00 3.85
CA PHE A 443 -7.04 -16.04 4.72
C PHE A 443 -7.90 -15.43 5.83
N CYS A 444 -7.45 -14.33 6.45
CA CYS A 444 -8.23 -13.62 7.47
C CYS A 444 -9.57 -13.12 6.91
N ILE A 445 -9.58 -12.53 5.71
CA ILE A 445 -10.80 -12.12 5.00
C ILE A 445 -11.69 -13.34 4.71
N ALA A 446 -11.12 -14.42 4.18
CA ALA A 446 -11.88 -15.63 3.88
C ALA A 446 -12.55 -16.21 5.13
N ALA A 447 -11.85 -16.27 6.25
CA ALA A 447 -12.38 -16.83 7.49
C ALA A 447 -13.41 -15.90 8.15
N ASN A 448 -13.06 -14.65 8.38
CA ASN A 448 -13.87 -13.75 9.22
C ASN A 448 -14.99 -13.05 8.44
N ASP A 449 -14.68 -12.52 7.25
CA ASP A 449 -15.60 -11.70 6.47
C ASP A 449 -16.44 -12.54 5.50
N LEU A 450 -15.90 -13.67 4.99
CA LEU A 450 -16.62 -14.58 4.10
C LEU A 450 -17.14 -15.84 4.80
N GLY A 451 -16.77 -16.05 6.07
CA GLY A 451 -17.24 -17.15 6.91
C GLY A 451 -16.81 -18.55 6.42
N ILE A 452 -15.73 -18.61 5.65
CA ILE A 452 -15.17 -19.88 5.21
C ILE A 452 -14.36 -20.48 6.36
N GLU A 453 -14.81 -21.59 6.91
CA GLU A 453 -14.12 -22.27 8.00
C GLU A 453 -12.73 -22.72 7.53
N LEU A 454 -11.68 -22.18 8.15
CA LEU A 454 -10.29 -22.50 7.89
C LEU A 454 -9.61 -22.84 9.21
N ASP A 455 -9.02 -24.04 9.27
CA ASP A 455 -8.16 -24.47 10.38
C ASP A 455 -6.70 -24.25 9.97
N LEU A 456 -6.19 -23.06 10.19
CA LEU A 456 -4.87 -22.64 9.71
C LEU A 456 -3.83 -22.86 10.82
N PRO A 457 -2.75 -23.63 10.56
CA PRO A 457 -1.67 -23.76 11.52
C PRO A 457 -0.82 -22.47 11.59
N ALA A 458 -0.10 -22.28 12.71
CA ALA A 458 0.92 -21.23 12.76
C ALA A 458 1.90 -21.37 11.57
N PRO A 459 2.34 -20.28 10.93
CA PRO A 459 2.24 -18.88 11.33
C PRO A 459 1.04 -18.11 10.71
N TRP A 460 0.00 -18.79 10.22
CA TRP A 460 -1.13 -18.18 9.54
C TRP A 460 -2.26 -17.69 10.46
N GLU A 461 -2.17 -17.99 11.76
CA GLU A 461 -3.21 -17.66 12.77
C GLU A 461 -3.25 -16.19 13.18
N ASP A 462 -2.38 -15.33 12.66
CA ASP A 462 -2.30 -13.93 13.05
C ASP A 462 -3.58 -13.16 12.69
N THR A 463 -4.19 -12.56 13.71
CA THR A 463 -5.30 -11.61 13.53
C THR A 463 -4.74 -10.25 13.09
N MET A 464 -5.21 -9.75 11.95
CA MET A 464 -4.82 -8.45 11.45
C MET A 464 -6.03 -7.59 11.06
N ASP A 465 -5.84 -6.27 11.04
CA ASP A 465 -6.85 -5.35 10.50
C ASP A 465 -6.87 -5.44 8.97
N VAL A 466 -7.89 -6.10 8.43
CA VAL A 466 -8.09 -6.27 6.96
C VAL A 466 -9.06 -5.26 6.37
N ALA A 467 -9.70 -4.40 7.19
CA ALA A 467 -10.68 -3.43 6.71
C ALA A 467 -10.13 -2.50 5.61
N PRO A 468 -8.86 -2.02 5.67
CA PRO A 468 -8.29 -1.22 4.59
C PRO A 468 -8.16 -1.98 3.26
N LEU A 469 -7.80 -3.26 3.29
CA LEU A 469 -7.70 -4.11 2.09
C LEU A 469 -9.08 -4.40 1.50
N LEU A 470 -10.06 -4.70 2.34
CA LEU A 470 -11.46 -4.90 1.92
C LEU A 470 -12.02 -3.63 1.29
N HIS A 471 -11.83 -2.48 1.91
CA HIS A 471 -12.27 -1.20 1.36
C HIS A 471 -11.62 -0.92 -0.02
N ASP A 472 -10.29 -1.08 -0.16
CA ASP A 472 -9.60 -0.94 -1.45
C ASP A 472 -10.14 -1.92 -2.51
N THR A 473 -10.45 -3.16 -2.10
CA THR A 473 -11.04 -4.19 -2.96
C THR A 473 -12.43 -3.81 -3.44
N LEU A 474 -13.31 -3.37 -2.54
CA LEU A 474 -14.70 -3.03 -2.87
C LEU A 474 -14.79 -1.75 -3.70
N CYS A 475 -14.00 -0.72 -3.37
CA CYS A 475 -13.92 0.52 -4.16
C CYS A 475 -13.30 0.30 -5.53
N GLY A 476 -12.35 -0.65 -5.67
CA GLY A 476 -11.61 -0.87 -6.91
C GLY A 476 -12.35 -1.64 -7.98
N GLY A 477 -13.34 -2.44 -7.60
CA GLY A 477 -13.95 -3.42 -8.50
C GLY A 477 -12.94 -4.46 -9.02
N VAL A 478 -13.40 -5.40 -9.82
CA VAL A 478 -12.54 -6.41 -10.44
C VAL A 478 -11.59 -5.73 -11.43
N TYR A 479 -10.29 -5.84 -11.19
CA TYR A 479 -9.20 -5.28 -12.03
C TYR A 479 -9.11 -3.74 -12.11
N GLY A 480 -9.77 -2.97 -11.22
CA GLY A 480 -9.71 -1.51 -11.24
C GLY A 480 -10.31 -0.87 -12.50
N SER A 481 -11.16 -1.62 -13.23
CA SER A 481 -11.59 -1.29 -14.59
C SER A 481 -12.53 -0.09 -14.71
N ASN A 482 -13.07 0.41 -13.61
CA ASN A 482 -14.12 1.44 -13.64
C ASN A 482 -13.61 2.86 -13.41
N ASP A 483 -12.30 3.06 -13.14
CA ASP A 483 -11.77 4.39 -12.84
C ASP A 483 -10.41 4.62 -13.52
N TYR A 484 -10.39 5.54 -14.49
CA TYR A 484 -9.14 6.04 -15.12
C TYR A 484 -8.14 6.56 -14.08
N THR A 485 -8.63 7.08 -12.96
CA THR A 485 -7.84 7.54 -11.81
C THR A 485 -6.99 6.41 -11.24
N ARG A 486 -7.57 5.21 -11.16
CA ARG A 486 -6.92 4.02 -10.61
C ARG A 486 -5.86 3.45 -11.55
N LEU A 487 -6.10 3.49 -12.85
CA LEU A 487 -5.12 3.07 -13.87
C LEU A 487 -3.86 3.96 -13.85
N HIS A 488 -4.03 5.27 -13.64
CA HIS A 488 -2.90 6.19 -13.47
C HIS A 488 -2.19 6.02 -12.12
N ALA A 489 -2.94 5.77 -11.04
CA ALA A 489 -2.40 5.46 -9.73
C ALA A 489 -1.54 4.19 -9.76
N SER A 490 -1.94 3.16 -10.53
CA SER A 490 -1.23 1.89 -10.69
C SER A 490 0.19 2.06 -11.21
N THR A 491 0.41 2.96 -12.16
CA THR A 491 1.77 3.24 -12.68
C THR A 491 2.68 3.82 -11.59
N VAL A 492 2.14 4.64 -10.70
CA VAL A 492 2.91 5.23 -9.58
C VAL A 492 3.23 4.18 -8.52
N THR A 493 2.26 3.33 -8.19
CA THR A 493 2.44 2.24 -7.21
C THR A 493 3.44 1.20 -7.70
N LEU A 494 3.35 0.74 -8.94
CA LEU A 494 4.31 -0.19 -9.55
C LEU A 494 5.75 0.36 -9.53
N ASN A 495 5.92 1.64 -9.87
CA ASN A 495 7.25 2.26 -9.80
C ASN A 495 7.77 2.37 -8.36
N ALA A 496 6.90 2.51 -7.36
CA ALA A 496 7.28 2.49 -5.96
C ALA A 496 7.73 1.09 -5.52
N VAL A 497 7.00 0.03 -5.91
CA VAL A 497 7.36 -1.37 -5.63
C VAL A 497 8.71 -1.72 -6.28
N ARG A 498 8.90 -1.37 -7.56
CA ARG A 498 10.18 -1.57 -8.26
C ARG A 498 11.35 -0.89 -7.56
N ALA A 499 11.15 0.34 -7.11
CA ALA A 499 12.20 1.09 -6.45
C ALA A 499 12.57 0.52 -5.07
N SER A 500 11.59 -0.02 -4.33
CA SER A 500 11.82 -0.70 -3.04
C SER A 500 12.69 -1.95 -3.24
N ARG A 501 12.33 -2.81 -4.20
CA ARG A 501 13.03 -4.07 -4.48
C ARG A 501 14.45 -3.89 -5.03
N THR A 502 14.68 -2.85 -5.85
CA THR A 502 15.99 -2.61 -6.48
C THR A 502 16.94 -1.72 -5.67
N GLY A 503 16.55 -1.28 -4.47
CA GLY A 503 17.29 -0.30 -3.66
C GLY A 503 17.46 1.05 -4.37
N GLY A 504 16.75 1.25 -5.48
CA GLY A 504 16.80 2.44 -6.32
C GLY A 504 15.92 3.55 -5.75
N ARG A 505 16.33 4.81 -5.95
CA ARG A 505 15.45 5.94 -5.66
C ARG A 505 14.23 5.87 -6.58
N SER A 506 13.04 5.68 -6.03
CA SER A 506 11.78 5.98 -6.71
C SER A 506 11.78 7.44 -7.09
N SER A 507 12.24 7.73 -8.27
CA SER A 507 12.20 9.08 -8.78
C SER A 507 10.83 9.26 -9.42
N MET A 508 10.02 10.17 -8.90
CA MET A 508 8.87 10.75 -9.59
C MET A 508 9.27 11.18 -11.02
N LEU A 509 10.55 11.49 -11.21
CA LEU A 509 11.19 11.72 -12.50
C LEU A 509 11.11 10.51 -13.44
N ARG A 510 11.24 9.26 -12.98
CA ARG A 510 11.10 8.08 -13.85
C ARG A 510 9.66 7.82 -14.29
N THR A 511 8.68 8.25 -13.51
CA THR A 511 7.26 8.19 -13.91
C THR A 511 6.95 9.24 -14.99
N VAL A 512 7.52 10.44 -14.87
CA VAL A 512 7.37 11.52 -15.87
C VAL A 512 8.25 11.28 -17.09
N PHE A 513 9.48 10.79 -16.88
CA PHE A 513 10.51 10.52 -17.87
C PHE A 513 10.95 9.05 -17.84
N PRO A 514 10.10 8.11 -18.29
CA PRO A 514 10.40 6.69 -18.26
C PRO A 514 11.59 6.35 -19.18
N PRO A 515 12.31 5.25 -18.88
CA PRO A 515 13.44 4.81 -19.69
C PRO A 515 12.99 4.34 -21.08
N ARG A 516 13.93 4.24 -22.01
CA ARG A 516 13.71 3.80 -23.40
C ARG A 516 12.96 2.46 -23.48
N SER A 517 13.33 1.49 -22.65
CA SER A 517 12.70 0.17 -22.62
C SER A 517 11.19 0.23 -22.41
N ALA A 518 10.72 1.12 -21.56
CA ALA A 518 9.30 1.32 -21.28
C ALA A 518 8.55 2.08 -22.40
N LEU A 519 9.26 2.81 -23.26
CA LEU A 519 8.67 3.63 -24.31
C LEU A 519 8.81 3.04 -25.72
N ALA A 520 9.72 2.10 -25.93
CA ALA A 520 10.06 1.58 -27.24
C ALA A 520 8.91 0.83 -27.94
N ARG A 521 7.97 0.26 -27.17
CA ARG A 521 6.75 -0.38 -27.69
C ARG A 521 5.76 0.67 -28.22
N ARG A 522 5.54 1.76 -27.47
CA ARG A 522 4.61 2.83 -27.85
C ARG A 522 5.19 3.79 -28.90
N TYR A 523 6.52 3.94 -28.93
CA TYR A 523 7.26 4.81 -29.85
C TYR A 523 8.33 4.00 -30.58
N PRO A 524 7.96 3.26 -31.66
CA PRO A 524 8.86 2.30 -32.35
C PRO A 524 10.15 2.93 -32.88
N TYR A 525 10.16 4.24 -33.17
CA TYR A 525 11.37 4.95 -33.62
C TYR A 525 12.50 4.92 -32.57
N LEU A 526 12.18 4.72 -31.28
CA LEU A 526 13.18 4.56 -30.23
C LEU A 526 13.98 3.26 -30.36
N LYS A 527 13.46 2.25 -31.09
CA LYS A 527 14.24 1.03 -31.39
C LYS A 527 15.45 1.35 -32.25
N LYS A 528 15.31 2.30 -33.21
CA LYS A 528 16.35 2.70 -34.15
C LYS A 528 17.15 3.94 -33.71
N HIS A 529 16.51 4.90 -33.05
CA HIS A 529 17.08 6.22 -32.72
C HIS A 529 16.98 6.53 -31.23
N THR A 530 17.93 6.05 -30.45
CA THR A 530 17.95 6.20 -28.97
C THR A 530 17.99 7.64 -28.48
N TRP A 531 18.60 8.54 -29.26
CA TRP A 531 18.72 9.97 -28.96
C TRP A 531 17.40 10.75 -29.04
N LEU A 532 16.35 10.16 -29.65
CA LEU A 532 14.99 10.74 -29.70
C LEU A 532 14.17 10.50 -28.42
N LEU A 533 14.76 9.96 -27.37
CA LEU A 533 14.09 9.76 -26.08
C LEU A 533 13.45 11.05 -25.51
N PRO A 534 14.09 12.24 -25.56
CA PRO A 534 13.47 13.49 -25.15
C PRO A 534 12.23 13.87 -26.00
N ALA A 535 12.23 13.55 -27.29
CA ALA A 535 11.07 13.78 -28.16
C ALA A 535 9.89 12.87 -27.79
N ALA A 536 10.16 11.62 -27.44
CA ALA A 536 9.14 10.70 -26.94
C ALA A 536 8.53 11.18 -25.61
N TRP A 537 9.34 11.74 -24.71
CA TRP A 537 8.84 12.37 -23.48
C TRP A 537 7.96 13.58 -23.78
N ALA A 538 8.37 14.45 -24.70
CA ALA A 538 7.58 15.61 -25.10
C ALA A 538 6.25 15.21 -25.74
N GLN A 539 6.24 14.22 -26.66
CA GLN A 539 5.02 13.68 -27.27
C GLN A 539 4.10 13.05 -26.22
N ARG A 540 4.64 12.30 -25.28
CA ARG A 540 3.87 11.71 -24.17
C ARG A 540 3.23 12.78 -23.29
N LEU A 541 3.98 13.81 -22.91
CA LEU A 541 3.48 14.93 -22.10
C LEU A 541 2.42 15.74 -22.87
N ALA A 542 2.61 15.97 -24.17
CA ALA A 542 1.64 16.64 -25.02
C ALA A 542 0.34 15.81 -25.18
N HIS A 543 0.46 14.49 -25.32
CA HIS A 543 -0.69 13.58 -25.35
C HIS A 543 -1.45 13.63 -24.03
N TYR A 544 -0.74 13.52 -22.92
CA TYR A 544 -1.29 13.63 -21.57
C TYR A 544 -1.96 14.99 -21.31
N ALA A 545 -1.38 16.08 -21.82
CA ALA A 545 -1.97 17.41 -21.70
C ALA A 545 -3.24 17.59 -22.57
N ARG A 546 -3.35 16.87 -23.71
CA ARG A 546 -4.56 16.86 -24.55
C ARG A 546 -5.69 16.04 -23.90
N GLU A 547 -5.39 14.85 -23.39
CA GLU A 547 -6.34 14.03 -22.63
C GLU A 547 -6.85 14.77 -21.39
N LYS A 548 -5.97 15.51 -20.69
CA LYS A 548 -6.31 16.31 -19.53
C LYS A 548 -7.26 17.48 -19.82
N ARG A 549 -7.32 17.97 -21.04
CA ARG A 549 -8.31 18.99 -21.45
C ARG A 549 -9.73 18.44 -21.57
N GLN A 550 -9.88 17.13 -21.66
CA GLN A 550 -11.17 16.43 -21.74
C GLN A 550 -11.64 15.88 -20.40
N THR A 551 -10.75 15.79 -19.39
CA THR A 551 -11.06 15.33 -18.04
C THR A 551 -10.80 16.47 -17.03
N THR A 552 -11.72 16.68 -16.10
CA THR A 552 -11.67 17.75 -15.09
C THR A 552 -10.38 17.71 -14.24
N ALA A 553 -9.87 18.88 -13.82
CA ALA A 553 -8.64 19.05 -13.04
C ALA A 553 -8.59 18.25 -11.73
N ASP A 554 -9.74 17.80 -11.22
CA ASP A 554 -9.88 16.95 -10.03
C ASP A 554 -9.30 15.54 -10.19
N SER A 555 -9.19 15.03 -11.44
CA SER A 555 -8.75 13.64 -11.67
C SER A 555 -7.26 13.40 -11.40
N ALA A 556 -6.38 14.38 -11.62
CA ALA A 556 -4.94 14.22 -11.42
C ALA A 556 -4.54 14.30 -9.93
N ALA A 557 -5.19 15.19 -9.17
CA ALA A 557 -5.02 15.27 -7.72
C ALA A 557 -5.61 14.02 -7.04
N GLY A 558 -6.75 13.53 -7.53
CA GLY A 558 -7.37 12.28 -7.11
C GLY A 558 -6.47 11.07 -7.36
N SER A 559 -5.87 10.94 -8.56
CA SER A 559 -4.95 9.83 -8.88
C SER A 559 -3.71 9.80 -7.99
N LEU A 560 -3.12 10.97 -7.70
CA LEU A 560 -1.97 11.07 -6.80
C LEU A 560 -2.33 10.77 -5.34
N ARG A 561 -3.53 11.15 -4.92
CA ARG A 561 -4.05 10.83 -3.60
C ARG A 561 -4.25 9.32 -3.48
N LEU A 562 -4.96 8.69 -4.41
CA LEU A 562 -5.19 7.26 -4.45
C LEU A 562 -3.88 6.46 -4.51
N ALA A 563 -2.91 6.89 -5.33
CA ALA A 563 -1.60 6.25 -5.40
C ALA A 563 -0.87 6.29 -4.04
N ARG A 564 -0.96 7.40 -3.29
CA ARG A 564 -0.38 7.50 -1.94
C ARG A 564 -1.08 6.59 -0.94
N GLU A 565 -2.41 6.55 -0.98
CA GLU A 565 -3.22 5.68 -0.10
C GLU A 565 -2.86 4.20 -0.36
N ARG A 566 -2.74 3.80 -1.62
CA ARG A 566 -2.33 2.44 -1.99
C ARG A 566 -0.87 2.12 -1.64
N ILE A 567 0.07 3.07 -1.76
CA ILE A 567 1.45 2.89 -1.31
C ILE A 567 1.50 2.65 0.21
N GLU A 568 0.72 3.37 1.00
CA GLU A 568 0.67 3.15 2.44
C GLU A 568 -0.01 1.81 2.78
N LEU A 569 -1.03 1.42 2.04
CA LEU A 569 -1.65 0.11 2.15
C LEU A 569 -0.63 -1.02 1.85
N MET A 570 0.16 -0.89 0.78
CA MET A 570 1.21 -1.85 0.44
C MET A 570 2.31 -1.96 1.50
N LYS A 571 2.62 -0.87 2.21
CA LYS A 571 3.54 -0.91 3.36
C LYS A 571 2.95 -1.65 4.56
N GLN A 572 1.64 -1.54 4.78
CA GLN A 572 0.96 -2.27 5.85
C GLN A 572 1.04 -3.79 5.63
N TYR A 573 1.12 -4.23 4.37
CA TYR A 573 1.21 -5.64 3.98
C TYR A 573 2.66 -6.07 3.62
N ASP A 574 3.69 -5.35 4.08
CA ASP A 574 5.12 -5.64 3.89
C ASP A 574 5.55 -5.82 2.41
N ILE A 575 4.78 -5.23 1.49
CA ILE A 575 5.08 -5.25 0.05
C ILE A 575 6.13 -4.19 -0.29
N LEU A 576 6.15 -3.12 0.49
CA LEU A 576 7.08 -1.99 0.38
C LEU A 576 7.80 -1.79 1.71
N GLU A 577 9.16 -1.70 1.67
CA GLU A 577 9.99 -1.30 2.81
C GLU A 577 9.87 0.19 3.18
#